data_d642b4399190f3242d04b87d4d44d381
#
_entry.id   d642b4399190f3242d04b87d4d44d381
#
_cell.length_a   1.000
_cell.length_b   1.000
_cell.length_c   1.000
_cell.angle_alpha   90.00
_cell.angle_beta   90.00
_cell.angle_gamma   90.00
#
_symmetry.space_group_name_H-M   'P 1'
#
loop_
_entity.id
_entity.type
_entity.pdbx_description
1 polymer ?
#
loop_
_entity_poly.entity_id
_entity_poly.type
_entity_poly.pdbx_seq_one_letter_code
_entity_poly.pdbx_strand_id
1 'polypeptide(L)'
;MKLQTVSIFVDDQQRAVDFYTGTLGFEVTADVPMGEHRWLTVRLGDSPDATEVSLEPKAHPAAASFTAALLEDGIPFCMLGVDDVEREHERLVASGVTFSQPPTDVGPVIIAVFEDGCGNLLQLAQFKDA
;
A
#
# COMPACT_ATOMS: atom_id res chain seq x y z
N MET A 1 -1.04 -1.10 -24.69
CA MET A 1 -1.42 -0.30 -23.51
C MET A 1 -1.27 -1.14 -22.26
N LYS A 2 -0.70 -0.59 -21.20
CA LYS A 2 -0.63 -1.28 -19.89
C LYS A 2 -0.77 -0.25 -18.77
N LEU A 3 -1.16 -0.70 -17.59
CA LEU A 3 -1.21 0.16 -16.42
C LEU A 3 0.22 0.36 -15.92
N GLN A 4 0.82 1.50 -16.25
CA GLN A 4 2.22 1.77 -15.96
C GLN A 4 2.43 2.12 -14.49
N THR A 5 1.64 3.06 -13.98
CA THR A 5 1.83 3.60 -12.63
C THR A 5 0.47 3.95 -12.02
N VAL A 6 0.31 3.65 -10.74
CA VAL A 6 -0.82 4.11 -9.93
C VAL A 6 -0.27 4.90 -8.76
N SER A 7 -1.06 5.84 -8.24
CA SER A 7 -0.62 6.70 -7.15
C SER A 7 -1.20 6.26 -5.81
N ILE A 8 -0.36 6.28 -4.77
CA ILE A 8 -0.80 6.21 -3.38
C ILE A 8 -0.32 7.50 -2.72
N PHE A 9 -1.24 8.28 -2.17
CA PHE A 9 -0.91 9.54 -1.52
C PHE A 9 -0.53 9.29 -0.07
N VAL A 10 0.62 9.82 0.35
CA VAL A 10 1.21 9.54 1.66
C VAL A 10 1.51 10.82 2.41
N ASP A 11 1.43 10.75 3.74
CA ASP A 11 1.71 11.90 4.61
C ASP A 11 3.17 12.33 4.56
N ASP A 12 4.07 11.37 4.37
CA ASP A 12 5.53 11.59 4.41
C ASP A 12 6.19 10.58 3.49
N GLN A 13 6.86 11.08 2.44
CA GLN A 13 7.46 10.22 1.42
C GLN A 13 8.61 9.36 1.97
N GLN A 14 9.41 9.89 2.89
CA GLN A 14 10.51 9.11 3.45
C GLN A 14 9.98 7.97 4.33
N ARG A 15 9.01 8.26 5.18
CA ARG A 15 8.37 7.23 6.01
C ARG A 15 7.68 6.19 5.14
N ALA A 16 7.07 6.63 4.04
CA ALA A 16 6.41 5.73 3.10
C ALA A 16 7.41 4.79 2.42
N VAL A 17 8.51 5.31 1.89
CA VAL A 17 9.48 4.44 1.22
C VAL A 17 10.09 3.44 2.20
N ASP A 18 10.33 3.87 3.43
CA ASP A 18 10.86 2.98 4.48
C ASP A 18 9.89 1.83 4.77
N PHE A 19 8.61 2.14 4.86
CA PHE A 19 7.58 1.14 5.14
C PHE A 19 7.34 0.21 3.94
N TYR A 20 7.12 0.79 2.76
CA TYR A 20 6.79 -0.01 1.58
C TYR A 20 7.95 -0.91 1.16
N THR A 21 9.19 -0.46 1.32
CA THR A 21 10.35 -1.31 1.00
C THR A 21 10.73 -2.23 2.15
N GLY A 22 10.91 -1.70 3.35
CA GLY A 22 11.42 -2.45 4.49
C GLY A 22 10.41 -3.44 5.08
N THR A 23 9.13 -3.08 5.09
CA THR A 23 8.09 -3.90 5.69
C THR A 23 7.31 -4.70 4.65
N LEU A 24 6.90 -4.07 3.53
CA LEU A 24 6.10 -4.75 2.52
C LEU A 24 6.92 -5.46 1.44
N GLY A 25 8.19 -5.10 1.28
CA GLY A 25 9.06 -5.77 0.31
C GLY A 25 9.02 -5.19 -1.10
N PHE A 26 8.53 -3.97 -1.26
CA PHE A 26 8.61 -3.28 -2.55
C PHE A 26 10.06 -2.88 -2.84
N GLU A 27 10.39 -2.69 -4.10
CA GLU A 27 11.68 -2.16 -4.53
C GLU A 27 11.51 -0.78 -5.13
N VAL A 28 12.45 0.14 -4.85
CA VAL A 28 12.45 1.47 -5.44
C VAL A 28 12.83 1.37 -6.91
N THR A 29 12.01 1.95 -7.78
CA THR A 29 12.28 2.01 -9.21
C THR A 29 12.75 3.40 -9.65
N ALA A 30 12.35 4.45 -8.93
CA ALA A 30 12.85 5.79 -9.16
C ALA A 30 12.76 6.61 -7.87
N ASP A 31 13.73 7.48 -7.65
CA ASP A 31 13.75 8.40 -6.51
C ASP A 31 14.53 9.62 -6.94
N VAL A 32 13.81 10.64 -7.43
CA VAL A 32 14.40 11.83 -8.03
C VAL A 32 13.85 13.07 -7.34
N PRO A 33 14.71 13.98 -6.85
CA PRO A 33 14.24 15.24 -6.29
C PRO A 33 13.44 16.05 -7.29
N MET A 34 12.29 16.58 -6.85
CA MET A 34 11.45 17.46 -7.67
C MET A 34 10.90 18.58 -6.78
N GLY A 35 11.67 19.66 -6.67
CA GLY A 35 11.32 20.79 -5.82
C GLY A 35 11.29 20.37 -4.34
N GLU A 36 10.18 20.59 -3.68
CA GLU A 36 10.00 20.24 -2.27
C GLU A 36 9.72 18.73 -2.06
N HIS A 37 9.46 18.01 -3.14
CA HIS A 37 9.04 16.62 -3.09
C HIS A 37 9.97 15.74 -3.92
N ARG A 38 9.62 14.47 -4.01
CA ARG A 38 10.38 13.47 -4.76
C ARG A 38 9.45 12.78 -5.76
N TRP A 39 9.96 12.52 -6.95
CA TRP A 39 9.37 11.53 -7.84
C TRP A 39 9.83 10.18 -7.32
N LEU A 40 8.93 9.46 -6.67
CA LEU A 40 9.27 8.26 -5.92
C LEU A 40 8.34 7.13 -6.35
N THR A 41 8.91 6.14 -7.04
CA THR A 41 8.14 4.98 -7.47
C THR A 41 8.75 3.70 -6.92
N VAL A 42 7.87 2.76 -6.61
CA VAL A 42 8.21 1.43 -6.09
C VAL A 42 7.39 0.39 -6.84
N ARG A 43 7.83 -0.87 -6.78
CA ARG A 43 7.06 -1.99 -7.34
C ARG A 43 7.28 -3.26 -6.54
N LEU A 44 6.32 -4.18 -6.62
CA LEU A 44 6.47 -5.52 -6.07
C LEU A 44 7.01 -6.45 -7.13
N GLY A 45 7.94 -7.33 -6.70
CA GLY A 45 8.56 -8.30 -7.60
C GLY A 45 9.61 -7.66 -8.49
N ASP A 46 10.28 -8.50 -9.25
CA ASP A 46 11.39 -8.13 -10.12
C ASP A 46 11.03 -8.14 -11.61
N SER A 47 9.74 -8.30 -11.93
CA SER A 47 9.29 -8.21 -13.31
C SER A 47 9.30 -6.74 -13.77
N PRO A 48 9.96 -6.42 -14.89
CA PRO A 48 9.92 -5.06 -15.43
C PRO A 48 8.52 -4.65 -15.91
N ASP A 49 7.62 -5.60 -16.05
CA ASP A 49 6.23 -5.33 -16.46
C ASP A 49 5.27 -5.10 -15.30
N ALA A 50 5.74 -5.26 -14.06
CA ALA A 50 4.92 -5.00 -12.88
C ALA A 50 4.53 -3.53 -12.80
N THR A 51 3.27 -3.27 -12.45
CA THR A 51 2.78 -1.90 -12.26
C THR A 51 3.57 -1.23 -11.14
N GLU A 52 4.03 -0.01 -11.38
CA GLU A 52 4.69 0.78 -10.37
C GLU A 52 3.68 1.54 -9.53
N VAL A 53 4.04 1.79 -8.28
CA VAL A 53 3.28 2.65 -7.37
C VAL A 53 4.07 3.93 -7.17
N SER A 54 3.45 5.07 -7.46
CA SER A 54 4.03 6.37 -7.14
C SER A 54 3.60 6.75 -5.73
N LEU A 55 4.56 6.91 -4.82
CA LEU A 55 4.30 7.36 -3.46
C LEU A 55 4.31 8.88 -3.46
N GLU A 56 3.14 9.49 -3.57
CA GLU A 56 2.99 10.92 -3.80
C GLU A 56 2.65 11.68 -2.53
N PRO A 57 3.18 12.90 -2.38
CA PRO A 57 2.80 13.74 -1.25
C PRO A 57 1.36 14.22 -1.39
N LYS A 58 0.71 14.51 -0.26
CA LYS A 58 -0.64 15.07 -0.24
C LYS A 58 -0.62 16.58 -0.46
N ALA A 59 0.05 17.02 -1.53
CA ALA A 59 0.20 18.44 -1.83
C ALA A 59 -1.10 19.07 -2.33
N HIS A 60 -1.90 18.31 -3.07
CA HIS A 60 -3.19 18.79 -3.54
C HIS A 60 -4.25 18.64 -2.44
N PRO A 61 -5.05 19.68 -2.14
CA PRO A 61 -6.06 19.60 -1.08
C PRO A 61 -7.06 18.46 -1.26
N ALA A 62 -7.40 18.13 -2.50
CA ALA A 62 -8.33 17.03 -2.78
C ALA A 62 -7.74 15.68 -2.37
N ALA A 63 -6.43 15.48 -2.53
CA ALA A 63 -5.77 14.25 -2.11
C ALA A 63 -5.82 14.12 -0.58
N ALA A 64 -5.54 15.19 0.14
CA ALA A 64 -5.59 15.20 1.60
C ALA A 64 -7.00 14.91 2.13
N SER A 65 -8.02 15.57 1.59
CA SER A 65 -9.41 15.35 2.02
C SER A 65 -9.90 13.96 1.67
N PHE A 66 -9.58 13.45 0.49
CA PHE A 66 -10.00 12.13 0.04
C PHE A 66 -9.41 11.03 0.91
N THR A 67 -8.09 11.04 1.12
CA THR A 67 -7.43 10.01 1.92
C THR A 67 -7.87 10.06 3.38
N ALA A 68 -8.08 11.25 3.94
CA ALA A 68 -8.58 11.41 5.30
C ALA A 68 -9.99 10.82 5.44
N ALA A 69 -10.86 11.05 4.47
CA ALA A 69 -12.22 10.51 4.48
C ALA A 69 -12.23 8.98 4.39
N LEU A 70 -11.40 8.41 3.51
CA LEU A 70 -11.28 6.94 3.41
C LEU A 70 -10.79 6.34 4.72
N LEU A 71 -9.77 6.92 5.32
CA LEU A 71 -9.20 6.43 6.57
C LEU A 71 -10.25 6.48 7.69
N GLU A 72 -10.97 7.59 7.82
CA GLU A 72 -12.03 7.76 8.81
C GLU A 72 -13.13 6.73 8.65
N ASP A 73 -13.50 6.44 7.41
CA ASP A 73 -14.58 5.49 7.10
C ASP A 73 -14.11 4.03 7.06
N GLY A 74 -12.83 3.78 7.31
CA GLY A 74 -12.29 2.41 7.32
C GLY A 74 -12.19 1.79 5.94
N ILE A 75 -12.07 2.60 4.89
CA ILE A 75 -12.03 2.13 3.50
C ILE A 75 -10.59 1.99 3.04
N PRO A 76 -10.15 0.79 2.61
CA PRO A 76 -8.80 0.60 2.07
C PRO A 76 -8.59 1.41 0.80
N PHE A 77 -7.40 2.01 0.69
CA PHE A 77 -7.01 2.75 -0.50
C PHE A 77 -6.77 1.84 -1.69
N CYS A 78 -6.14 0.68 -1.45
CA CYS A 78 -5.92 -0.30 -2.50
C CYS A 78 -5.81 -1.71 -1.92
N MET A 79 -5.74 -2.70 -2.82
CA MET A 79 -5.72 -4.11 -2.46
C MET A 79 -4.43 -4.75 -2.96
N LEU A 80 -3.80 -5.54 -2.10
CA LEU A 80 -2.62 -6.33 -2.42
C LEU A 80 -3.00 -7.80 -2.42
N GLY A 81 -2.81 -8.48 -3.54
CA GLY A 81 -3.07 -9.92 -3.64
C GLY A 81 -1.93 -10.70 -3.01
N VAL A 82 -2.25 -11.67 -2.17
CA VAL A 82 -1.27 -12.55 -1.52
C VAL A 82 -1.73 -14.00 -1.60
N ASP A 83 -0.80 -14.93 -1.45
CA ASP A 83 -1.11 -16.35 -1.48
C ASP A 83 -1.67 -16.86 -0.15
N ASP A 84 -1.32 -16.22 0.96
CA ASP A 84 -1.69 -16.66 2.31
C ASP A 84 -1.82 -15.45 3.24
N VAL A 85 -3.05 -15.00 3.44
CA VAL A 85 -3.35 -13.82 4.27
C VAL A 85 -2.93 -14.05 5.73
N GLU A 86 -3.16 -15.27 6.27
CA GLU A 86 -2.79 -15.57 7.65
C GLU A 86 -1.30 -15.42 7.89
N ARG A 87 -0.49 -15.94 6.97
CA ARG A 87 0.97 -15.85 7.06
C ARG A 87 1.42 -14.39 6.97
N GLU A 88 0.88 -13.64 6.03
CA GLU A 88 1.22 -12.22 5.88
C GLU A 88 0.81 -11.41 7.10
N HIS A 89 -0.35 -11.72 7.66
CA HIS A 89 -0.83 -11.07 8.90
C HIS A 89 0.16 -11.31 10.05
N GLU A 90 0.55 -12.57 10.28
CA GLU A 90 1.52 -12.90 11.34
C GLU A 90 2.84 -12.17 11.14
N ARG A 91 3.34 -12.17 9.91
CA ARG A 91 4.59 -11.50 9.57
C ARG A 91 4.53 -9.99 9.84
N LEU A 92 3.47 -9.35 9.37
CA LEU A 92 3.30 -7.91 9.51
C LEU A 92 3.06 -7.50 10.96
N VAL A 93 2.28 -8.25 11.73
CA VAL A 93 2.09 -7.99 13.16
C VAL A 93 3.44 -8.09 13.89
N ALA A 94 4.25 -9.09 13.58
CA ALA A 94 5.58 -9.24 14.17
C ALA A 94 6.51 -8.05 13.84
N SER A 95 6.26 -7.38 12.72
CA SER A 95 7.00 -6.17 12.31
C SER A 95 6.41 -4.87 12.89
N GLY A 96 5.38 -4.96 13.71
CA GLY A 96 4.77 -3.79 14.37
C GLY A 96 3.64 -3.14 13.59
N VAL A 97 3.12 -3.78 12.55
CA VAL A 97 2.03 -3.23 11.74
C VAL A 97 0.70 -3.36 12.49
N THR A 98 -0.10 -2.30 12.45
CA THR A 98 -1.42 -2.27 13.07
C THR A 98 -2.49 -2.68 12.06
N PHE A 99 -3.28 -3.69 12.41
CA PHE A 99 -4.41 -4.14 11.59
C PHE A 99 -5.72 -3.57 12.14
N SER A 100 -6.52 -2.98 11.27
CA SER A 100 -7.88 -2.55 11.63
C SER A 100 -8.87 -3.70 11.48
N GLN A 101 -8.54 -4.69 10.64
CA GLN A 101 -9.34 -5.89 10.46
C GLN A 101 -8.41 -7.10 10.34
N PRO A 102 -8.53 -8.09 11.26
CA PRO A 102 -7.74 -9.31 11.16
C PRO A 102 -8.21 -10.18 9.99
N PRO A 103 -7.47 -11.25 9.65
CA PRO A 103 -7.91 -12.15 8.59
C PRO A 103 -9.36 -12.58 8.76
N THR A 104 -10.15 -12.37 7.73
CA THR A 104 -11.60 -12.61 7.75
C THR A 104 -12.00 -13.30 6.46
N ASP A 105 -12.65 -14.45 6.59
CA ASP A 105 -13.18 -15.20 5.46
C ASP A 105 -14.54 -14.62 5.09
N VAL A 106 -14.63 -14.05 3.90
CA VAL A 106 -15.88 -13.45 3.41
C VAL A 106 -16.52 -14.25 2.27
N GLY A 107 -16.07 -15.50 2.09
CA GLY A 107 -16.61 -16.41 1.09
C GLY A 107 -15.61 -16.67 -0.05
N PRO A 108 -15.64 -15.90 -1.13
CA PRO A 108 -14.72 -16.13 -2.27
C PRO A 108 -13.29 -15.67 -1.99
N VAL A 109 -13.08 -14.89 -0.93
CA VAL A 109 -11.79 -14.28 -0.62
C VAL A 109 -11.60 -14.19 0.88
N ILE A 110 -10.35 -14.27 1.33
CA ILE A 110 -9.96 -13.98 2.71
C ILE A 110 -9.28 -12.62 2.67
N ILE A 111 -9.70 -11.71 3.55
CA ILE A 111 -9.18 -10.35 3.57
C ILE A 111 -8.64 -9.98 4.95
N ALA A 112 -7.74 -9.01 4.97
CA ALA A 112 -7.30 -8.33 6.19
C ALA A 112 -6.96 -6.90 5.82
N VAL A 113 -7.05 -5.98 6.77
CA VAL A 113 -6.82 -4.55 6.52
C VAL A 113 -5.83 -4.02 7.54
N PHE A 114 -4.82 -3.28 7.07
CA PHE A 114 -3.78 -2.74 7.92
C PHE A 114 -3.45 -1.29 7.56
N GLU A 115 -2.79 -0.61 8.50
CA GLU A 115 -2.36 0.78 8.32
C GLU A 115 -0.96 0.81 7.69
N ASP A 116 -0.77 1.68 6.70
CA ASP A 116 0.57 1.88 6.11
C ASP A 116 1.43 2.86 6.90
N GLY A 117 0.89 3.42 7.98
CA GLY A 117 1.61 4.42 8.77
C GLY A 117 1.75 5.78 8.09
N CYS A 118 1.13 5.96 6.94
CA CYS A 118 1.22 7.17 6.12
C CYS A 118 -0.15 7.75 5.77
N GLY A 119 -1.17 7.38 6.54
CA GLY A 119 -2.52 7.90 6.36
C GLY A 119 -3.43 7.05 5.50
N ASN A 120 -3.05 5.81 5.20
CA ASN A 120 -3.88 4.91 4.39
C ASN A 120 -4.12 3.59 5.09
N LEU A 121 -5.24 2.96 4.72
CA LEU A 121 -5.48 1.55 4.98
C LEU A 121 -5.21 0.79 3.68
N LEU A 122 -4.56 -0.36 3.81
CA LEU A 122 -4.32 -1.28 2.69
C LEU A 122 -4.99 -2.61 3.00
N GLN A 123 -5.53 -3.26 1.98
CA GLN A 123 -6.20 -4.54 2.14
C GLN A 123 -5.37 -5.66 1.55
N LEU A 124 -5.16 -6.72 2.32
CA LEU A 124 -4.64 -7.98 1.80
C LEU A 124 -5.82 -8.82 1.32
N ALA A 125 -5.65 -9.51 0.22
CA ALA A 125 -6.67 -10.39 -0.32
C ALA A 125 -6.07 -11.69 -0.84
N GLN A 126 -6.66 -12.79 -0.40
CA GLN A 126 -6.33 -14.15 -0.88
C GLN A 126 -7.58 -14.70 -1.53
N PHE A 127 -7.56 -14.80 -2.84
CA PHE A 127 -8.68 -15.39 -3.59
C PHE A 127 -8.59 -16.91 -3.50
N LYS A 128 -9.68 -17.55 -3.11
CA LYS A 128 -9.70 -18.99 -2.82
C LYS A 128 -9.61 -19.83 -4.08
N ASP A 129 -10.20 -19.32 -5.16
CA ASP A 129 -10.20 -20.03 -6.44
C ASP A 129 -9.63 -19.14 -7.52
N ALA A 130 -8.69 -19.69 -8.18
CA ALA A 130 -8.15 -19.05 -9.37
C ALA A 130 -8.76 -19.71 -10.60
#